data_056d9130389ee7d78a3f4a7d416b0328
#
_entry.id   056d9130389ee7d78a3f4a7d416b0328
#
_cell.length_a   1.000
_cell.length_b   1.000
_cell.length_c   1.000
_cell.angle_alpha   90.00
_cell.angle_beta   90.00
_cell.angle_gamma   90.00
#
_symmetry.space_group_name_H-M   'P 1'
#
loop_
_entity.id
_entity.type
_entity.pdbx_description
1 polymer ?
#
loop_
_entity_poly.entity_id
_entity_poly.type
_entity_poly.pdbx_seq_one_letter_code
_entity_poly.pdbx_strand_id
1 'polypeptide(L)'
;MTEIRDPVHGYVLLEGLALELADTPQMQRLRWIKQLGLACLVYPGANHTRFEHSLGAYHLADLLTNHLGLQEEDKMLVCAAALLHDVGHGPLSHATEAALAPYLRKEHESIIDLLKKGELRAVLDNFGLKGSDIQAAINGSGLGQIVSGEIDVDRMDYLIRDAHYTGVAYGVIDRLRLLQKMTLNHGKLVVEAGGVQAATSLLISRLLMHPSVYYHHVCRISESMISAGIRRMIEDGASASAVKDMDDIQLFNSLEGWGGYAAEMASRIRSRRIFKRAVYVGLECLDPSILKVSEKMLAQEIAHEAGVNADYILVDNPALPDTPEGNFPALVEGEMRPLREVSPLVSILERAHRATWRFGIYCRDEDRETVAQAARRCLNLKKNRLIYRYINTF
;
A
#
# COMPACT_ATOMS: atom_id res chain seq x y z
N MET A 1 21.54 5.63 22.25
CA MET A 1 21.96 5.22 20.89
C MET A 1 21.80 3.73 20.77
N THR A 2 21.05 3.26 19.77
CA THR A 2 20.80 1.84 19.49
C THR A 2 21.01 1.56 18.01
N GLU A 3 21.74 0.53 17.69
CA GLU A 3 21.94 0.06 16.30
C GLU A 3 21.03 -1.11 16.02
N ILE A 4 20.21 -0.99 14.94
CA ILE A 4 19.35 -2.08 14.48
C ILE A 4 19.91 -2.61 13.17
N ARG A 5 20.11 -3.93 13.09
CA ARG A 5 20.52 -4.58 11.84
C ARG A 5 19.31 -4.72 10.92
N ASP A 6 19.36 -4.06 9.77
CA ASP A 6 18.35 -4.12 8.72
C ASP A 6 18.90 -4.86 7.49
N PRO A 7 18.18 -5.83 6.89
CA PRO A 7 18.69 -6.62 5.77
C PRO A 7 18.82 -5.82 4.46
N VAL A 8 18.14 -4.67 4.36
CA VAL A 8 18.12 -3.81 3.16
C VAL A 8 19.15 -2.68 3.27
N HIS A 9 19.23 -2.03 4.45
CA HIS A 9 20.04 -0.83 4.67
C HIS A 9 21.32 -1.10 5.48
N GLY A 10 21.49 -2.30 6.02
CA GLY A 10 22.63 -2.63 6.87
C GLY A 10 22.37 -2.26 8.33
N TYR A 11 22.93 -1.17 8.83
CA TYR A 11 22.67 -0.68 10.18
C TYR A 11 21.87 0.60 10.17
N VAL A 12 20.76 0.60 10.89
CA VAL A 12 19.94 1.79 11.17
C VAL A 12 20.25 2.26 12.58
N LEU A 13 20.69 3.48 12.73
CA LEU A 13 21.03 4.09 14.00
C LEU A 13 19.83 4.86 14.55
N LEU A 14 19.41 4.52 15.76
CA LEU A 14 18.36 5.25 16.48
C LEU A 14 18.96 5.95 17.70
N GLU A 15 18.73 7.26 17.80
CA GLU A 15 19.13 8.07 18.95
C GLU A 15 18.12 9.18 19.22
N GLY A 16 18.17 9.76 20.43
CA GLY A 16 17.29 10.86 20.82
C GLY A 16 15.82 10.56 20.52
N LEU A 17 15.17 11.51 19.84
CA LEU A 17 13.75 11.43 19.47
C LEU A 17 13.39 10.13 18.76
N ALA A 18 14.17 9.71 17.76
CA ALA A 18 13.86 8.53 16.95
C ALA A 18 13.84 7.24 17.79
N LEU A 19 14.74 7.12 18.76
CA LEU A 19 14.77 5.99 19.70
C LEU A 19 13.53 5.97 20.60
N GLU A 20 13.19 7.12 21.21
CA GLU A 20 12.04 7.23 22.10
C GLU A 20 10.73 6.99 21.33
N LEU A 21 10.58 7.51 20.11
CA LEU A 21 9.42 7.22 19.27
C LEU A 21 9.31 5.74 18.89
N ALA A 22 10.44 5.12 18.49
CA ALA A 22 10.46 3.71 18.11
C ALA A 22 10.03 2.79 19.27
N ASP A 23 10.34 3.15 20.53
CA ASP A 23 10.00 2.37 21.71
C ASP A 23 8.54 2.53 22.17
N THR A 24 7.77 3.45 21.57
CA THR A 24 6.34 3.61 21.92
C THR A 24 5.52 2.38 21.53
N PRO A 25 4.45 2.05 22.30
CA PRO A 25 3.58 0.91 21.99
C PRO A 25 2.97 0.97 20.57
N GLN A 26 2.68 2.17 20.07
CA GLN A 26 2.14 2.39 18.75
C GLN A 26 3.11 1.96 17.66
N MET A 27 4.40 2.31 17.79
CA MET A 27 5.44 1.86 16.87
C MET A 27 5.74 0.37 17.03
N GLN A 28 5.81 -0.13 18.28
CA GLN A 28 6.06 -1.55 18.53
C GLN A 28 4.95 -2.46 17.99
N ARG A 29 3.69 -1.98 17.92
CA ARG A 29 2.58 -2.68 17.28
C ARG A 29 2.86 -2.99 15.81
N LEU A 30 3.57 -2.11 15.09
CA LEU A 30 3.91 -2.31 13.67
C LEU A 30 4.78 -3.55 13.42
N ARG A 31 5.46 -4.10 14.44
CA ARG A 31 6.18 -5.38 14.33
C ARG A 31 5.27 -6.58 14.06
N TRP A 32 3.99 -6.44 14.34
CA TRP A 32 2.97 -7.48 14.20
C TRP A 32 2.02 -7.24 13.02
N ILE A 33 2.32 -6.21 12.19
CA ILE A 33 1.58 -5.89 10.96
C ILE A 33 2.50 -6.07 9.77
N LYS A 34 2.16 -7.02 8.90
CA LYS A 34 2.95 -7.28 7.69
C LYS A 34 2.80 -6.15 6.69
N GLN A 35 3.90 -5.74 6.07
CA GLN A 35 3.93 -4.71 5.03
C GLN A 35 3.05 -5.09 3.84
N LEU A 36 3.18 -6.32 3.37
CA LEU A 36 2.47 -6.84 2.19
C LEU A 36 1.28 -7.76 2.55
N GLY A 37 0.75 -7.65 3.77
CA GLY A 37 -0.43 -8.39 4.21
C GLY A 37 -0.36 -9.89 3.89
N LEU A 38 -1.21 -10.36 2.98
CA LEU A 38 -1.33 -11.78 2.62
C LEU A 38 -0.46 -12.20 1.41
N ALA A 39 0.44 -11.35 0.94
CA ALA A 39 1.33 -11.68 -0.18
C ALA A 39 2.25 -12.88 0.10
N CYS A 40 2.47 -13.22 1.38
CA CYS A 40 3.20 -14.43 1.77
C CYS A 40 2.55 -15.74 1.27
N LEU A 41 1.28 -15.73 0.87
CA LEU A 41 0.62 -16.87 0.22
C LEU A 41 1.16 -17.15 -1.19
N VAL A 42 1.83 -16.17 -1.80
CA VAL A 42 2.48 -16.26 -3.11
C VAL A 42 4.00 -16.23 -2.96
N TYR A 43 4.47 -15.29 -2.16
CA TYR A 43 5.89 -15.02 -1.90
C TYR A 43 6.23 -15.42 -0.47
N PRO A 44 6.65 -16.66 -0.19
CA PRO A 44 6.82 -17.15 1.20
C PRO A 44 7.80 -16.32 2.04
N GLY A 45 8.73 -15.59 1.39
CA GLY A 45 9.65 -14.67 2.03
C GLY A 45 9.04 -13.33 2.45
N ALA A 46 7.87 -12.95 1.91
CA ALA A 46 7.21 -11.67 2.16
C ALA A 46 6.54 -11.62 3.54
N ASN A 47 7.36 -11.62 4.60
CA ASN A 47 6.92 -11.58 5.99
C ASN A 47 7.44 -10.36 6.76
N HIS A 48 8.13 -9.43 6.10
CA HIS A 48 8.60 -8.20 6.69
C HIS A 48 7.43 -7.32 7.15
N THR A 49 7.70 -6.49 8.12
CA THR A 49 6.70 -5.75 8.88
C THR A 49 6.74 -4.26 8.56
N ARG A 50 5.67 -3.55 8.89
CA ARG A 50 5.62 -2.09 8.79
C ARG A 50 6.66 -1.42 9.70
N PHE A 51 7.03 -2.06 10.80
CA PHE A 51 8.11 -1.57 11.66
C PHE A 51 9.45 -1.53 10.91
N GLU A 52 9.81 -2.61 10.19
CA GLU A 52 11.04 -2.66 9.39
C GLU A 52 11.03 -1.59 8.29
N HIS A 53 9.88 -1.41 7.63
CA HIS A 53 9.69 -0.37 6.64
C HIS A 53 9.83 1.04 7.22
N SER A 54 9.16 1.34 8.35
CA SER A 54 9.26 2.63 9.02
C SER A 54 10.71 2.97 9.42
N LEU A 55 11.48 1.97 9.88
CA LEU A 55 12.91 2.16 10.16
C LEU A 55 13.71 2.48 8.89
N GLY A 56 13.40 1.81 7.78
CA GLY A 56 14.05 2.08 6.51
C GLY A 56 13.72 3.44 5.92
N ALA A 57 12.46 3.87 5.98
CA ALA A 57 12.03 5.20 5.58
C ALA A 57 12.71 6.29 6.43
N TYR A 58 12.78 6.09 7.76
CA TYR A 58 13.53 6.96 8.67
C TYR A 58 15.00 7.05 8.28
N HIS A 59 15.67 5.90 8.03
CA HIS A 59 17.09 5.87 7.65
C HIS A 59 17.35 6.66 6.37
N LEU A 60 16.51 6.49 5.35
CA LEU A 60 16.63 7.24 4.11
C LEU A 60 16.34 8.74 4.30
N ALA A 61 15.39 9.09 5.18
CA ALA A 61 15.12 10.47 5.55
C ALA A 61 16.32 11.11 6.25
N ASP A 62 16.95 10.40 7.19
CA ASP A 62 18.18 10.88 7.87
C ASP A 62 19.31 11.13 6.86
N LEU A 63 19.56 10.19 5.95
CA LEU A 63 20.56 10.35 4.88
C LEU A 63 20.26 11.54 3.98
N LEU A 64 18.99 11.72 3.57
CA LEU A 64 18.62 12.80 2.66
C LEU A 64 18.65 14.16 3.35
N THR A 65 18.16 14.27 4.57
CA THR A 65 18.18 15.54 5.35
C THR A 65 19.61 16.00 5.65
N ASN A 66 20.51 15.05 5.95
CA ASN A 66 21.95 15.34 6.10
C ASN A 66 22.56 15.80 4.76
N HIS A 67 22.26 15.15 3.65
CA HIS A 67 22.72 15.54 2.32
C HIS A 67 22.25 16.93 1.93
N LEU A 68 21.00 17.26 2.23
CA LEU A 68 20.41 18.59 1.98
C LEU A 68 20.92 19.68 2.93
N GLY A 69 21.65 19.33 3.98
CA GLY A 69 22.17 20.26 4.98
C GLY A 69 21.07 20.96 5.79
N LEU A 70 19.97 20.27 6.09
CA LEU A 70 18.87 20.85 6.84
C LEU A 70 19.29 21.19 8.27
N GLN A 71 18.65 22.22 8.83
CA GLN A 71 18.81 22.54 10.25
C GLN A 71 18.26 21.43 11.13
N GLU A 72 18.77 21.26 12.32
CA GLU A 72 18.44 20.13 13.20
C GLU A 72 16.94 20.02 13.52
N GLU A 73 16.24 21.15 13.67
CA GLU A 73 14.79 21.18 13.92
C GLU A 73 14.00 20.62 12.74
N ASP A 74 14.35 21.03 11.51
CA ASP A 74 13.73 20.53 10.28
C ASP A 74 14.04 19.06 10.04
N LYS A 75 15.29 18.65 10.31
CA LYS A 75 15.73 17.27 10.24
C LYS A 75 14.93 16.38 11.21
N MET A 76 14.82 16.81 12.48
CA MET A 76 14.03 16.09 13.48
C MET A 76 12.57 15.92 13.04
N LEU A 77 11.95 16.97 12.51
CA LEU A 77 10.57 16.94 12.03
C LEU A 77 10.39 15.91 10.90
N VAL A 78 11.24 15.98 9.87
CA VAL A 78 11.15 15.08 8.69
C VAL A 78 11.43 13.64 9.08
N CYS A 79 12.46 13.40 9.89
CA CYS A 79 12.82 12.06 10.35
C CYS A 79 11.73 11.44 11.25
N ALA A 80 11.13 12.23 12.15
CA ALA A 80 10.01 11.78 12.97
C ALA A 80 8.77 11.48 12.10
N ALA A 81 8.48 12.30 11.11
CA ALA A 81 7.39 12.06 10.18
C ALA A 81 7.62 10.77 9.36
N ALA A 82 8.84 10.53 8.85
CA ALA A 82 9.20 9.31 8.15
C ALA A 82 9.11 8.06 9.02
N LEU A 83 9.46 8.14 10.31
CA LEU A 83 9.32 7.02 11.24
C LEU A 83 7.85 6.71 11.57
N LEU A 84 7.00 7.74 11.69
CA LEU A 84 5.63 7.62 12.18
C LEU A 84 4.56 7.48 11.07
N HIS A 85 4.91 7.67 9.78
CA HIS A 85 3.91 7.78 8.71
C HIS A 85 2.94 6.59 8.64
N ASP A 86 3.43 5.38 8.97
CA ASP A 86 2.68 4.13 8.91
C ASP A 86 1.98 3.72 10.22
N VAL A 87 2.15 4.49 11.32
CA VAL A 87 1.63 4.09 12.66
C VAL A 87 0.10 3.98 12.72
N GLY A 88 -0.60 4.61 11.77
CA GLY A 88 -2.06 4.60 11.65
C GLY A 88 -2.67 3.39 10.95
N HIS A 89 -1.84 2.53 10.34
CA HIS A 89 -2.35 1.34 9.66
C HIS A 89 -2.98 0.32 10.59
N GLY A 90 -4.10 -0.26 10.15
CA GLY A 90 -4.73 -1.42 10.77
C GLY A 90 -4.09 -2.74 10.33
N PRO A 91 -4.55 -3.87 10.89
CA PRO A 91 -4.07 -5.19 10.52
C PRO A 91 -4.34 -5.49 9.05
N LEU A 92 -3.41 -6.18 8.38
CA LEU A 92 -3.47 -6.48 6.94
C LEU A 92 -3.77 -5.24 6.07
N SER A 93 -3.50 -4.05 6.60
CA SER A 93 -3.51 -2.74 5.93
C SER A 93 -4.70 -2.51 4.99
N HIS A 94 -4.48 -2.54 3.67
CA HIS A 94 -5.48 -2.21 2.66
C HIS A 94 -6.75 -3.07 2.70
N ALA A 95 -6.64 -4.34 3.08
CA ALA A 95 -7.81 -5.22 3.20
C ALA A 95 -8.75 -4.76 4.32
N THR A 96 -8.17 -4.37 5.46
CA THR A 96 -8.94 -3.84 6.60
C THR A 96 -9.49 -2.44 6.29
N GLU A 97 -8.70 -1.57 5.69
CA GLU A 97 -9.14 -0.23 5.28
C GLU A 97 -10.36 -0.28 4.36
N ALA A 98 -10.32 -1.12 3.33
CA ALA A 98 -11.45 -1.32 2.41
C ALA A 98 -12.71 -1.85 3.13
N ALA A 99 -12.54 -2.69 4.16
CA ALA A 99 -13.65 -3.20 4.97
C ALA A 99 -14.21 -2.13 5.91
N LEU A 100 -13.34 -1.27 6.48
CA LEU A 100 -13.70 -0.27 7.49
C LEU A 100 -14.15 1.08 6.89
N ALA A 101 -13.85 1.37 5.64
CA ALA A 101 -14.15 2.65 4.98
C ALA A 101 -15.61 3.12 5.14
N PRO A 102 -16.65 2.24 5.11
CA PRO A 102 -18.03 2.66 5.34
C PRO A 102 -18.33 3.11 6.78
N TYR A 103 -17.51 2.71 7.75
CA TYR A 103 -17.74 2.91 9.18
C TYR A 103 -16.81 3.96 9.80
N LEU A 104 -15.60 4.11 9.25
CA LEU A 104 -14.59 5.04 9.73
C LEU A 104 -14.32 6.11 8.68
N ARG A 105 -14.46 7.37 9.06
CA ARG A 105 -14.28 8.53 8.16
C ARG A 105 -12.80 8.95 7.96
N LYS A 106 -11.86 8.25 8.59
CA LYS A 106 -10.43 8.63 8.60
C LYS A 106 -9.60 7.57 7.90
N GLU A 107 -8.78 8.02 6.98
CA GLU A 107 -7.74 7.21 6.33
C GLU A 107 -6.58 6.91 7.29
N HIS A 108 -5.72 5.93 6.94
CA HIS A 108 -4.55 5.54 7.74
C HIS A 108 -3.53 6.66 7.89
N GLU A 109 -3.40 7.54 6.89
CA GLU A 109 -2.52 8.69 6.90
C GLU A 109 -2.87 9.73 7.97
N SER A 110 -4.12 9.75 8.44
CA SER A 110 -4.56 10.67 9.49
C SER A 110 -4.27 10.09 10.87
N ILE A 111 -3.05 10.31 11.36
CA ILE A 111 -2.58 9.86 12.69
C ILE A 111 -2.71 10.92 13.79
N ILE A 112 -3.32 12.07 13.47
CA ILE A 112 -3.38 13.22 14.38
C ILE A 112 -3.97 12.88 15.76
N ASP A 113 -4.92 11.94 15.84
CA ASP A 113 -5.50 11.54 17.11
C ASP A 113 -4.54 10.69 17.97
N LEU A 114 -3.63 9.95 17.33
CA LEU A 114 -2.56 9.23 18.02
C LEU A 114 -1.49 10.20 18.55
N LEU A 115 -1.19 11.24 17.78
CA LEU A 115 -0.20 12.27 18.13
C LEU A 115 -0.67 13.24 19.24
N LYS A 116 -1.98 13.26 19.55
CA LYS A 116 -2.55 14.15 20.59
C LYS A 116 -2.63 13.54 21.97
N LYS A 117 -2.29 12.28 22.16
CA LYS A 117 -2.48 11.56 23.42
C LYS A 117 -1.43 10.47 23.64
N GLY A 118 -1.34 10.00 24.88
CA GLY A 118 -0.48 8.88 25.24
C GLY A 118 1.02 9.18 25.12
N GLU A 119 1.80 8.11 24.96
CA GLU A 119 3.26 8.18 24.96
C GLU A 119 3.82 8.93 23.76
N LEU A 120 3.23 8.76 22.56
CA LEU A 120 3.66 9.53 21.36
C LEU A 120 3.62 11.02 21.61
N ARG A 121 2.52 11.53 22.22
CA ARG A 121 2.43 12.94 22.56
C ARG A 121 3.52 13.35 23.56
N ALA A 122 3.68 12.57 24.64
CA ALA A 122 4.66 12.90 25.67
C ALA A 122 6.09 12.98 25.10
N VAL A 123 6.46 12.03 24.22
CA VAL A 123 7.76 12.06 23.54
C VAL A 123 7.88 13.30 22.66
N LEU A 124 6.90 13.62 21.81
CA LEU A 124 6.95 14.80 20.95
C LEU A 124 7.07 16.10 21.76
N ASP A 125 6.30 16.24 22.84
CA ASP A 125 6.31 17.42 23.74
C ASP A 125 7.71 17.59 24.38
N ASN A 126 8.39 16.48 24.78
CA ASN A 126 9.75 16.52 25.34
C ASN A 126 10.80 17.08 24.37
N PHE A 127 10.62 16.87 23.06
CA PHE A 127 11.49 17.37 22.01
C PHE A 127 10.99 18.67 21.35
N GLY A 128 9.92 19.26 21.87
CA GLY A 128 9.37 20.53 21.39
C GLY A 128 8.64 20.44 20.05
N LEU A 129 8.28 19.23 19.60
CA LEU A 129 7.57 19.00 18.32
C LEU A 129 6.05 18.97 18.52
N LYS A 130 5.32 19.57 17.59
CA LYS A 130 3.86 19.54 17.59
C LYS A 130 3.36 18.42 16.71
N GLY A 131 2.38 17.64 17.21
CA GLY A 131 1.75 16.59 16.42
C GLY A 131 1.10 17.11 15.13
N SER A 132 0.65 18.37 15.08
CA SER A 132 0.14 19.01 13.86
C SER A 132 1.21 19.14 12.76
N ASP A 133 2.44 19.44 13.14
CA ASP A 133 3.53 19.66 12.20
C ASP A 133 4.02 18.31 11.65
N ILE A 134 4.08 17.28 12.51
CA ILE A 134 4.31 15.89 12.10
C ILE A 134 3.24 15.46 11.10
N GLN A 135 1.93 15.66 11.40
CA GLN A 135 0.85 15.30 10.48
C GLN A 135 0.94 16.06 9.15
N ALA A 136 1.30 17.36 9.18
CA ALA A 136 1.49 18.14 7.97
C ALA A 136 2.66 17.60 7.13
N ALA A 137 3.75 17.18 7.77
CA ALA A 137 4.89 16.57 7.10
C ALA A 137 4.53 15.20 6.49
N ILE A 138 3.78 14.35 7.20
CA ILE A 138 3.27 13.09 6.66
C ILE A 138 2.40 13.32 5.42
N ASN A 139 1.61 14.39 5.40
CA ASN A 139 0.78 14.77 4.26
C ASN A 139 1.58 15.46 3.11
N GLY A 140 2.90 15.48 3.17
CA GLY A 140 3.77 16.05 2.13
C GLY A 140 3.90 17.56 2.15
N SER A 141 3.44 18.26 3.20
CA SER A 141 3.53 19.72 3.29
C SER A 141 4.97 20.19 3.55
N GLY A 142 5.42 21.21 2.81
CA GLY A 142 6.76 21.79 2.98
C GLY A 142 7.85 20.74 2.76
N LEU A 143 8.74 20.56 3.77
CA LEU A 143 9.77 19.53 3.74
C LEU A 143 9.21 18.10 3.84
N GLY A 144 7.94 17.94 4.20
CA GLY A 144 7.23 16.65 4.20
C GLY A 144 7.18 15.97 2.82
N GLN A 145 7.41 16.71 1.73
CA GLN A 145 7.60 16.13 0.39
C GLN A 145 8.76 15.11 0.32
N ILE A 146 9.67 15.11 1.30
CA ILE A 146 10.70 14.08 1.48
C ILE A 146 10.06 12.76 1.89
N VAL A 147 9.01 12.81 2.72
CA VAL A 147 8.31 11.64 3.28
C VAL A 147 7.20 11.15 2.35
N SER A 148 6.39 12.07 1.82
CA SER A 148 5.26 11.77 0.94
C SER A 148 5.26 12.70 -0.28
N GLY A 149 5.57 12.14 -1.44
CA GLY A 149 5.68 12.83 -2.73
C GLY A 149 5.57 11.83 -3.89
N GLU A 150 5.98 12.21 -5.09
CA GLU A 150 6.10 11.27 -6.22
C GLU A 150 7.40 10.45 -6.16
N ILE A 151 8.46 11.06 -5.63
CA ILE A 151 9.77 10.45 -5.39
C ILE A 151 10.16 10.82 -3.96
N ASP A 152 10.00 9.91 -3.05
CA ASP A 152 10.12 10.10 -1.61
C ASP A 152 10.83 8.90 -0.95
N VAL A 153 11.14 9.05 0.34
CA VAL A 153 11.87 8.02 1.09
C VAL A 153 11.00 6.79 1.38
N ASP A 154 9.68 6.96 1.51
CA ASP A 154 8.72 5.88 1.66
C ASP A 154 8.79 4.92 0.46
N ARG A 155 8.63 5.46 -0.77
CA ARG A 155 8.73 4.67 -2.01
C ARG A 155 10.12 4.07 -2.22
N MET A 156 11.17 4.79 -1.87
CA MET A 156 12.54 4.28 -1.97
C MET A 156 12.75 3.07 -1.07
N ASP A 157 12.21 3.08 0.16
CA ASP A 157 12.34 1.94 1.05
C ASP A 157 11.48 0.78 0.61
N TYR A 158 10.14 0.98 0.48
CA TYR A 158 9.27 -0.17 0.25
C TYR A 158 9.56 -0.88 -1.07
N LEU A 159 9.91 -0.17 -2.16
CA LEU A 159 10.24 -0.83 -3.43
C LEU A 159 11.43 -1.79 -3.30
N ILE A 160 12.50 -1.35 -2.64
CA ILE A 160 13.69 -2.17 -2.44
C ILE A 160 13.40 -3.31 -1.45
N ARG A 161 12.72 -3.00 -0.36
CA ARG A 161 12.39 -3.96 0.71
C ARG A 161 11.43 -5.04 0.21
N ASP A 162 10.37 -4.66 -0.48
CA ASP A 162 9.40 -5.59 -1.05
C ASP A 162 10.06 -6.49 -2.10
N ALA A 163 10.92 -5.94 -2.96
CA ALA A 163 11.69 -6.74 -3.92
C ALA A 163 12.63 -7.73 -3.20
N HIS A 164 13.30 -7.30 -2.15
CA HIS A 164 14.19 -8.16 -1.35
C HIS A 164 13.42 -9.35 -0.76
N TYR A 165 12.30 -9.10 -0.09
CA TYR A 165 11.55 -10.14 0.61
C TYR A 165 10.65 -11.00 -0.29
N THR A 166 10.19 -10.47 -1.42
CA THR A 166 9.43 -11.26 -2.41
C THR A 166 10.33 -12.03 -3.36
N GLY A 167 11.59 -11.61 -3.53
CA GLY A 167 12.54 -12.18 -4.49
C GLY A 167 12.29 -11.77 -5.93
N VAL A 168 11.42 -10.75 -6.19
CA VAL A 168 11.22 -10.25 -7.56
C VAL A 168 12.32 -9.25 -7.94
N ALA A 169 12.68 -9.21 -9.21
CA ALA A 169 13.82 -8.42 -9.71
C ALA A 169 13.47 -6.94 -10.05
N TYR A 170 12.24 -6.48 -9.77
CA TYR A 170 11.76 -5.20 -10.28
C TYR A 170 11.97 -3.99 -9.38
N GLY A 171 12.16 -4.18 -8.08
CA GLY A 171 12.33 -3.10 -7.09
C GLY A 171 13.78 -2.64 -6.88
N VAL A 172 14.72 -3.06 -7.75
CA VAL A 172 16.11 -2.65 -7.61
C VAL A 172 16.30 -1.26 -8.20
N ILE A 173 16.55 -0.28 -7.34
CA ILE A 173 16.76 1.13 -7.69
C ILE A 173 18.12 1.62 -7.18
N ASP A 174 18.75 2.55 -7.88
CA ASP A 174 19.96 3.24 -7.43
C ASP A 174 19.62 4.35 -6.45
N ARG A 175 19.23 3.94 -5.22
CA ARG A 175 18.80 4.87 -4.17
C ARG A 175 19.88 5.86 -3.75
N LEU A 176 21.14 5.41 -3.70
CA LEU A 176 22.23 6.30 -3.27
C LEU A 176 22.47 7.41 -4.29
N ARG A 177 22.45 7.07 -5.57
CA ARG A 177 22.52 8.06 -6.65
C ARG A 177 21.37 9.04 -6.58
N LEU A 178 20.15 8.53 -6.32
CA LEU A 178 18.97 9.37 -6.23
C LEU A 178 19.09 10.34 -5.07
N LEU A 179 19.39 9.88 -3.85
CA LEU A 179 19.60 10.73 -2.68
C LEU A 179 20.68 11.81 -2.91
N GLN A 180 21.83 11.43 -3.52
CA GLN A 180 22.92 12.37 -3.80
C GLN A 180 22.59 13.39 -4.91
N LYS A 181 21.55 13.16 -5.69
CA LYS A 181 21.11 14.03 -6.78
C LYS A 181 19.78 14.71 -6.53
N MET A 182 19.25 14.59 -5.31
CA MET A 182 18.15 15.41 -4.84
C MET A 182 18.67 16.68 -4.18
N THR A 183 18.01 17.80 -4.43
CA THR A 183 18.33 19.12 -3.84
C THR A 183 17.07 19.92 -3.59
N LEU A 184 17.16 20.99 -2.84
CA LEU A 184 16.07 21.95 -2.65
C LEU A 184 16.24 23.16 -3.56
N ASN A 185 15.24 23.43 -4.39
CA ASN A 185 15.19 24.64 -5.20
C ASN A 185 13.93 25.45 -4.84
N HIS A 186 14.11 26.63 -4.25
CA HIS A 186 13.02 27.48 -3.72
C HIS A 186 12.05 26.71 -2.81
N GLY A 187 12.58 25.86 -1.91
CA GLY A 187 11.79 25.05 -0.96
C GLY A 187 11.08 23.82 -1.57
N LYS A 188 11.28 23.56 -2.86
CA LYS A 188 10.80 22.33 -3.53
C LYS A 188 11.91 21.31 -3.65
N LEU A 189 11.61 20.07 -3.32
CA LEU A 189 12.51 18.94 -3.57
C LEU A 189 12.55 18.66 -5.07
N VAL A 190 13.74 18.64 -5.64
CA VAL A 190 13.97 18.44 -7.09
C VAL A 190 15.08 17.41 -7.31
N VAL A 191 15.07 16.75 -8.45
CA VAL A 191 16.17 15.91 -8.88
C VAL A 191 17.04 16.66 -9.89
N GLU A 192 18.36 16.71 -9.67
CA GLU A 192 19.31 17.25 -10.63
C GLU A 192 19.41 16.37 -11.90
N ALA A 193 19.88 16.92 -12.99
CA ALA A 193 20.07 16.21 -14.28
C ALA A 193 20.77 14.84 -14.12
N GLY A 194 21.80 14.76 -13.27
CA GLY A 194 22.53 13.52 -12.99
C GLY A 194 21.75 12.44 -12.23
N GLY A 195 20.56 12.77 -11.69
CA GLY A 195 19.67 11.85 -10.97
C GLY A 195 18.45 11.42 -11.79
N VAL A 196 18.18 12.02 -12.95
CA VAL A 196 16.99 11.77 -13.78
C VAL A 196 16.82 10.27 -14.10
N GLN A 197 17.90 9.55 -14.41
CA GLN A 197 17.83 8.13 -14.70
C GLN A 197 17.45 7.28 -13.46
N ALA A 198 17.99 7.63 -12.30
CA ALA A 198 17.64 6.95 -11.04
C ALA A 198 16.17 7.21 -10.66
N ALA A 199 15.68 8.44 -10.82
CA ALA A 199 14.29 8.81 -10.62
C ALA A 199 13.35 8.06 -11.60
N THR A 200 13.72 8.01 -12.88
CA THR A 200 13.00 7.24 -13.91
C THR A 200 12.95 5.75 -13.54
N SER A 201 14.07 5.17 -13.08
CA SER A 201 14.13 3.77 -12.63
C SER A 201 13.19 3.48 -11.46
N LEU A 202 13.08 4.38 -10.49
CA LEU A 202 12.15 4.25 -9.36
C LEU A 202 10.69 4.17 -9.85
N LEU A 203 10.28 5.07 -10.73
CA LEU A 203 8.91 5.09 -11.28
C LEU A 203 8.61 3.83 -12.11
N ILE A 204 9.57 3.36 -12.92
CA ILE A 204 9.44 2.10 -13.67
C ILE A 204 9.36 0.91 -12.71
N SER A 205 10.19 0.86 -11.68
CA SER A 205 10.16 -0.20 -10.66
C SER A 205 8.79 -0.28 -10.00
N ARG A 206 8.22 0.86 -9.61
CA ARG A 206 6.88 0.93 -9.06
C ARG A 206 5.84 0.36 -10.02
N LEU A 207 5.87 0.77 -11.30
CA LEU A 207 4.96 0.25 -12.32
C LEU A 207 5.03 -1.27 -12.45
N LEU A 208 6.23 -1.85 -12.43
CA LEU A 208 6.44 -3.29 -12.58
C LEU A 208 6.07 -4.08 -11.31
N MET A 209 6.27 -3.50 -10.12
CA MET A 209 5.87 -4.11 -8.85
C MET A 209 4.36 -4.23 -8.71
N HIS A 210 3.58 -3.30 -9.27
CA HIS A 210 2.12 -3.33 -9.19
C HIS A 210 1.51 -4.65 -9.68
N PRO A 211 1.62 -5.06 -10.96
CA PRO A 211 1.03 -6.30 -11.44
C PRO A 211 1.71 -7.55 -10.87
N SER A 212 3.00 -7.45 -10.51
CA SER A 212 3.77 -8.59 -10.04
C SER A 212 3.51 -8.92 -8.59
N VAL A 213 3.40 -7.92 -7.70
CA VAL A 213 3.29 -8.11 -6.26
C VAL A 213 1.96 -7.56 -5.73
N TYR A 214 1.74 -6.24 -5.83
CA TYR A 214 0.63 -5.57 -5.14
C TYR A 214 -0.74 -5.97 -5.70
N TYR A 215 -0.85 -6.15 -7.01
CA TYR A 215 -2.07 -6.60 -7.70
C TYR A 215 -2.02 -8.05 -8.16
N HIS A 216 -1.11 -8.87 -7.58
CA HIS A 216 -1.13 -10.29 -7.88
C HIS A 216 -2.48 -10.89 -7.47
N HIS A 217 -3.09 -11.65 -8.38
CA HIS A 217 -4.48 -12.11 -8.20
C HIS A 217 -4.73 -12.91 -6.92
N VAL A 218 -3.75 -13.67 -6.42
CA VAL A 218 -3.89 -14.40 -5.14
C VAL A 218 -3.94 -13.42 -3.97
N CYS A 219 -3.14 -12.34 -4.00
CA CYS A 219 -3.20 -11.29 -2.98
C CYS A 219 -4.57 -10.63 -2.98
N ARG A 220 -5.06 -10.20 -4.16
CA ARG A 220 -6.38 -9.59 -4.32
C ARG A 220 -7.53 -10.47 -3.85
N ILE A 221 -7.49 -11.78 -4.20
CA ILE A 221 -8.49 -12.75 -3.71
C ILE A 221 -8.47 -12.84 -2.19
N SER A 222 -7.29 -12.99 -1.60
CA SER A 222 -7.15 -13.15 -0.16
C SER A 222 -7.56 -11.89 0.61
N GLU A 223 -7.22 -10.71 0.08
CA GLU A 223 -7.67 -9.42 0.61
C GLU A 223 -9.19 -9.28 0.53
N SER A 224 -9.81 -9.65 -0.58
CA SER A 224 -11.27 -9.62 -0.72
C SER A 224 -11.96 -10.60 0.25
N MET A 225 -11.38 -11.78 0.47
CA MET A 225 -11.91 -12.76 1.43
C MET A 225 -11.84 -12.24 2.88
N ILE A 226 -10.67 -11.69 3.29
CA ILE A 226 -10.52 -11.17 4.65
C ILE A 226 -11.40 -9.95 4.88
N SER A 227 -11.51 -9.05 3.88
CA SER A 227 -12.42 -7.90 3.92
C SER A 227 -13.87 -8.31 4.08
N ALA A 228 -14.30 -9.37 3.40
CA ALA A 228 -15.66 -9.92 3.55
C ALA A 228 -15.88 -10.48 4.96
N GLY A 229 -14.90 -11.19 5.52
CA GLY A 229 -14.95 -11.68 6.90
C GLY A 229 -15.04 -10.54 7.92
N ILE A 230 -14.25 -9.49 7.76
CA ILE A 230 -14.27 -8.29 8.63
C ILE A 230 -15.62 -7.58 8.52
N ARG A 231 -16.13 -7.35 7.31
CA ARG A 231 -17.44 -6.72 7.11
C ARG A 231 -18.55 -7.48 7.82
N ARG A 232 -18.58 -8.81 7.67
CA ARG A 232 -19.57 -9.64 8.36
C ARG A 232 -19.45 -9.52 9.89
N MET A 233 -18.23 -9.58 10.44
CA MET A 233 -17.98 -9.42 11.87
C MET A 233 -18.50 -8.07 12.39
N ILE A 234 -18.36 -6.98 11.62
CA ILE A 234 -18.87 -5.66 11.98
C ILE A 234 -20.39 -5.59 11.82
N GLU A 235 -20.97 -6.14 10.76
CA GLU A 235 -22.44 -6.24 10.57
C GLU A 235 -23.10 -7.02 11.71
N ASP A 236 -22.40 -8.02 12.26
CA ASP A 236 -22.85 -8.82 13.42
C ASP A 236 -22.57 -8.13 14.77
N GLY A 237 -22.04 -6.89 14.78
CA GLY A 237 -21.92 -6.06 15.98
C GLY A 237 -20.50 -5.79 16.51
N ALA A 238 -19.45 -6.20 15.82
CA ALA A 238 -18.08 -5.85 16.22
C ALA A 238 -17.79 -4.36 16.02
N SER A 239 -16.96 -3.78 16.89
CA SER A 239 -16.52 -2.38 16.76
C SER A 239 -15.48 -2.21 15.65
N ALA A 240 -15.81 -1.41 14.64
CA ALA A 240 -14.88 -1.06 13.56
C ALA A 240 -13.59 -0.39 14.08
N SER A 241 -13.71 0.47 15.11
CA SER A 241 -12.55 1.11 15.73
C SER A 241 -11.65 0.09 16.44
N ALA A 242 -12.26 -0.87 17.17
CA ALA A 242 -11.47 -1.92 17.82
C ALA A 242 -10.72 -2.79 16.78
N VAL A 243 -11.35 -3.10 15.64
CA VAL A 243 -10.69 -3.84 14.55
C VAL A 243 -9.51 -3.06 13.97
N LYS A 244 -9.65 -1.74 13.80
CA LYS A 244 -8.55 -0.89 13.29
C LYS A 244 -7.33 -0.93 14.21
N ASP A 245 -7.54 -1.00 15.52
CA ASP A 245 -6.47 -0.96 16.52
C ASP A 245 -5.75 -2.31 16.73
N MET A 246 -6.24 -3.40 16.13
CA MET A 246 -5.63 -4.74 16.21
C MET A 246 -4.33 -4.81 15.41
N ASP A 247 -3.55 -5.84 15.67
CA ASP A 247 -2.51 -6.35 14.78
C ASP A 247 -3.03 -7.56 13.94
N ASP A 248 -2.19 -8.10 13.06
CA ASP A 248 -2.57 -9.21 12.17
C ASP A 248 -2.98 -10.47 12.95
N ILE A 249 -2.30 -10.75 14.06
CA ILE A 249 -2.55 -11.95 14.89
C ILE A 249 -3.89 -11.77 15.62
N GLN A 250 -4.10 -10.61 16.20
CA GLN A 250 -5.35 -10.27 16.91
C GLN A 250 -6.54 -10.32 15.97
N LEU A 251 -6.40 -9.81 14.73
CA LEU A 251 -7.47 -9.87 13.73
C LEU A 251 -7.83 -11.31 13.39
N PHE A 252 -6.86 -12.17 13.06
CA PHE A 252 -7.15 -13.58 12.75
C PHE A 252 -7.81 -14.30 13.91
N ASN A 253 -7.33 -14.11 15.14
CA ASN A 253 -7.92 -14.70 16.34
C ASN A 253 -9.36 -14.19 16.56
N SER A 254 -9.61 -12.91 16.33
CA SER A 254 -10.94 -12.31 16.47
C SER A 254 -11.92 -12.87 15.42
N LEU A 255 -11.50 -13.00 14.16
CA LEU A 255 -12.34 -13.58 13.11
C LEU A 255 -12.69 -15.06 13.42
N GLU A 256 -11.71 -15.86 13.85
CA GLU A 256 -11.92 -17.27 14.20
C GLU A 256 -12.81 -17.40 15.44
N GLY A 257 -12.59 -16.56 16.45
CA GLY A 257 -13.41 -16.54 17.67
C GLY A 257 -14.85 -16.04 17.45
N TRP A 258 -15.07 -15.22 16.41
CA TRP A 258 -16.42 -14.73 16.06
C TRP A 258 -17.33 -15.85 15.54
N GLY A 259 -16.77 -16.79 14.83
CA GLY A 259 -17.51 -17.92 14.27
C GLY A 259 -18.15 -17.63 12.91
N GLY A 260 -18.96 -18.57 12.42
CA GLY A 260 -19.71 -18.44 11.18
C GLY A 260 -18.87 -18.10 9.95
N TYR A 261 -19.37 -17.20 9.12
CA TYR A 261 -18.70 -16.79 7.87
C TYR A 261 -17.33 -16.13 8.09
N ALA A 262 -17.20 -15.31 9.16
CA ALA A 262 -15.93 -14.65 9.46
C ALA A 262 -14.83 -15.68 9.78
N ALA A 263 -15.14 -16.66 10.61
CA ALA A 263 -14.21 -17.77 10.92
C ALA A 263 -13.91 -18.63 9.69
N GLU A 264 -14.90 -18.87 8.83
CA GLU A 264 -14.69 -19.60 7.58
C GLU A 264 -13.66 -18.91 6.68
N MET A 265 -13.77 -17.58 6.49
CA MET A 265 -12.83 -16.83 5.65
C MET A 265 -11.40 -16.89 6.23
N ALA A 266 -11.24 -16.70 7.53
CA ALA A 266 -9.94 -16.81 8.21
C ALA A 266 -9.35 -18.24 8.07
N SER A 267 -10.13 -19.27 8.32
CA SER A 267 -9.72 -20.68 8.19
C SER A 267 -9.33 -21.05 6.74
N ARG A 268 -10.08 -20.58 5.76
CA ARG A 268 -9.78 -20.81 4.33
C ARG A 268 -8.44 -20.18 3.95
N ILE A 269 -8.16 -18.95 4.41
CA ILE A 269 -6.89 -18.26 4.16
C ILE A 269 -5.75 -19.01 4.83
N ARG A 270 -5.86 -19.36 6.11
CA ARG A 270 -4.83 -20.12 6.85
C ARG A 270 -4.49 -21.48 6.21
N SER A 271 -5.51 -22.17 5.69
CA SER A 271 -5.32 -23.46 5.01
C SER A 271 -5.05 -23.32 3.51
N ARG A 272 -4.89 -22.09 3.00
CA ARG A 272 -4.70 -21.78 1.58
C ARG A 272 -5.80 -22.32 0.66
N ARG A 273 -7.02 -22.50 1.17
CA ARG A 273 -8.23 -22.88 0.41
C ARG A 273 -8.95 -21.62 -0.07
N ILE A 274 -8.21 -20.73 -0.71
CA ILE A 274 -8.71 -19.44 -1.20
C ILE A 274 -9.68 -19.61 -2.37
N PHE A 275 -10.54 -18.62 -2.56
CA PHE A 275 -11.46 -18.54 -3.69
C PHE A 275 -10.71 -18.53 -5.02
N LYS A 276 -11.44 -18.72 -6.12
CA LYS A 276 -10.91 -18.79 -7.47
C LYS A 276 -11.45 -17.67 -8.32
N ARG A 277 -10.68 -17.29 -9.33
CA ARG A 277 -11.12 -16.30 -10.33
C ARG A 277 -12.23 -16.90 -11.20
N ALA A 278 -13.43 -16.34 -11.12
CA ALA A 278 -14.49 -16.57 -12.11
C ALA A 278 -14.34 -15.60 -13.29
N VAL A 279 -14.06 -14.31 -13.00
CA VAL A 279 -13.74 -13.29 -14.00
C VAL A 279 -12.51 -12.50 -13.52
N TYR A 280 -11.64 -12.12 -14.47
CA TYR A 280 -10.50 -11.23 -14.21
C TYR A 280 -10.14 -10.53 -15.52
N VAL A 281 -10.50 -9.25 -15.64
CA VAL A 281 -10.46 -8.52 -16.90
C VAL A 281 -9.92 -7.10 -16.73
N GLY A 282 -9.34 -6.56 -17.81
CA GLY A 282 -8.92 -5.17 -17.85
C GLY A 282 -10.09 -4.22 -18.14
N LEU A 283 -9.80 -2.92 -17.99
CA LEU A 283 -10.76 -1.84 -18.18
C LEU A 283 -11.43 -1.85 -19.57
N GLU A 284 -10.68 -2.24 -20.58
CA GLU A 284 -11.15 -2.31 -21.98
C GLU A 284 -12.25 -3.32 -22.23
N CYS A 285 -12.44 -4.28 -21.31
CA CYS A 285 -13.45 -5.31 -21.40
C CYS A 285 -14.78 -4.96 -20.73
N LEU A 286 -14.81 -3.86 -19.94
CA LEU A 286 -15.94 -3.46 -19.12
C LEU A 286 -16.69 -2.28 -19.74
N ASP A 287 -17.98 -2.22 -19.49
CA ASP A 287 -18.75 -0.97 -19.66
C ASP A 287 -18.40 -0.05 -18.49
N PRO A 288 -18.07 1.24 -18.74
CA PRO A 288 -17.74 2.19 -17.69
C PRO A 288 -18.84 2.37 -16.62
N SER A 289 -20.09 2.06 -16.94
CA SER A 289 -21.19 2.11 -15.97
C SER A 289 -21.04 1.10 -14.83
N ILE A 290 -20.39 -0.05 -15.09
CA ILE A 290 -20.16 -1.13 -14.11
C ILE A 290 -19.28 -0.61 -12.96
N LEU A 291 -18.31 0.24 -13.25
CA LEU A 291 -17.41 0.80 -12.22
C LEU A 291 -18.13 1.66 -11.17
N LYS A 292 -19.36 2.10 -11.47
CA LYS A 292 -20.19 2.91 -10.58
C LYS A 292 -21.20 2.09 -9.76
N VAL A 293 -21.37 0.82 -10.09
CA VAL A 293 -22.27 -0.09 -9.37
C VAL A 293 -21.58 -0.60 -8.13
N SER A 294 -22.30 -0.68 -7.00
CA SER A 294 -21.71 -1.21 -5.78
C SER A 294 -21.35 -2.69 -5.92
N GLU A 295 -20.22 -3.09 -5.35
CA GLU A 295 -19.75 -4.48 -5.35
C GLU A 295 -20.82 -5.45 -4.79
N LYS A 296 -21.55 -5.02 -3.75
CA LYS A 296 -22.63 -5.80 -3.12
C LYS A 296 -23.79 -6.04 -4.09
N MET A 297 -24.19 -5.02 -4.85
CA MET A 297 -25.28 -5.17 -5.85
C MET A 297 -24.86 -6.11 -6.98
N LEU A 298 -23.65 -5.95 -7.51
CA LEU A 298 -23.11 -6.83 -8.54
C LEU A 298 -23.02 -8.29 -8.05
N ALA A 299 -22.55 -8.50 -6.82
CA ALA A 299 -22.48 -9.84 -6.23
C ALA A 299 -23.88 -10.49 -6.12
N GLN A 300 -24.89 -9.71 -5.69
CA GLN A 300 -26.27 -10.19 -5.59
C GLN A 300 -26.87 -10.54 -6.95
N GLU A 301 -26.69 -9.71 -7.96
CA GLU A 301 -27.19 -9.94 -9.33
C GLU A 301 -26.56 -11.19 -9.94
N ILE A 302 -25.23 -11.33 -9.81
CA ILE A 302 -24.51 -12.50 -10.31
C ILE A 302 -24.93 -13.76 -9.56
N ALA A 303 -25.12 -13.67 -8.23
CA ALA A 303 -25.58 -14.79 -7.41
C ALA A 303 -26.96 -15.28 -7.81
N HIS A 304 -27.90 -14.36 -8.05
CA HIS A 304 -29.24 -14.66 -8.51
C HIS A 304 -29.22 -15.38 -9.88
N GLU A 305 -28.45 -14.85 -10.83
CA GLU A 305 -28.29 -15.43 -12.17
C GLU A 305 -27.60 -16.81 -12.15
N ALA A 306 -26.64 -17.00 -11.20
CA ALA A 306 -25.91 -18.24 -11.04
C ALA A 306 -26.64 -19.29 -10.19
N GLY A 307 -27.68 -18.92 -9.42
CA GLY A 307 -28.35 -19.80 -8.48
C GLY A 307 -27.47 -20.19 -7.28
N VAL A 308 -26.56 -19.30 -6.82
CA VAL A 308 -25.65 -19.55 -5.70
C VAL A 308 -25.83 -18.49 -4.59
N ASN A 309 -25.27 -18.75 -3.40
CA ASN A 309 -25.34 -17.78 -2.31
C ASN A 309 -24.38 -16.60 -2.58
N ALA A 310 -24.91 -15.37 -2.49
CA ALA A 310 -24.19 -14.12 -2.73
C ALA A 310 -23.00 -13.90 -1.79
N ASP A 311 -23.02 -14.44 -0.57
CA ASP A 311 -21.93 -14.36 0.38
C ASP A 311 -20.62 -14.98 -0.15
N TYR A 312 -20.72 -15.89 -1.11
CA TYR A 312 -19.58 -16.57 -1.73
C TYR A 312 -19.20 -16.01 -3.10
N ILE A 313 -19.71 -14.82 -3.45
CA ILE A 313 -19.27 -14.04 -4.61
C ILE A 313 -18.63 -12.75 -4.14
N LEU A 314 -17.34 -12.61 -4.39
CA LEU A 314 -16.57 -11.40 -4.06
C LEU A 314 -16.29 -10.64 -5.35
N VAL A 315 -16.75 -9.40 -5.41
CA VAL A 315 -16.44 -8.45 -6.47
C VAL A 315 -15.28 -7.58 -6.03
N ASP A 316 -14.28 -7.48 -6.85
CA ASP A 316 -13.07 -6.67 -6.62
C ASP A 316 -13.00 -5.60 -7.72
N ASN A 317 -13.40 -4.38 -7.35
CA ASN A 317 -13.44 -3.21 -8.21
C ASN A 317 -12.51 -2.13 -7.63
N PRO A 318 -11.19 -2.26 -7.78
CA PRO A 318 -10.25 -1.30 -7.21
C PRO A 318 -10.41 0.07 -7.87
N ALA A 319 -10.11 1.14 -7.13
CA ALA A 319 -10.07 2.48 -7.69
C ALA A 319 -9.14 2.54 -8.91
N LEU A 320 -9.51 3.34 -9.89
CA LEU A 320 -8.64 3.58 -11.04
C LEU A 320 -7.38 4.32 -10.56
N PRO A 321 -6.20 4.00 -11.11
CA PRO A 321 -5.01 4.74 -10.79
C PRO A 321 -5.14 6.21 -11.23
N ASP A 322 -5.14 7.11 -10.26
CA ASP A 322 -5.41 8.54 -10.47
C ASP A 322 -4.16 9.38 -10.71
N THR A 323 -2.97 8.84 -10.56
CA THR A 323 -1.78 9.66 -10.54
C THR A 323 -1.16 9.85 -11.91
N PRO A 324 -1.03 11.09 -12.37
CA PRO A 324 -0.05 11.42 -13.38
C PRO A 324 1.34 11.31 -12.75
N GLU A 325 1.91 10.10 -12.77
CA GLU A 325 3.31 9.91 -12.40
C GLU A 325 4.20 10.70 -13.36
N GLY A 326 5.18 11.42 -12.81
CA GLY A 326 6.12 12.16 -13.63
C GLY A 326 6.01 13.68 -13.58
N ASN A 327 5.23 14.24 -12.67
CA ASN A 327 5.22 15.67 -12.38
C ASN A 327 6.35 16.10 -11.45
N PHE A 328 7.07 15.14 -10.83
CA PHE A 328 8.20 15.45 -9.96
C PHE A 328 9.20 16.37 -10.69
N PRO A 329 9.62 17.48 -10.06
CA PRO A 329 10.46 18.46 -10.75
C PRO A 329 11.90 17.97 -10.90
N ALA A 330 12.43 18.11 -12.11
CA ALA A 330 13.83 17.91 -12.43
C ALA A 330 14.48 19.26 -12.75
N LEU A 331 15.68 19.47 -12.24
CA LEU A 331 16.52 20.65 -12.53
C LEU A 331 17.52 20.29 -13.62
N VAL A 332 17.24 20.75 -14.85
CA VAL A 332 18.05 20.46 -16.03
C VAL A 332 18.42 21.77 -16.70
N GLU A 333 19.70 21.99 -16.94
CA GLU A 333 20.24 23.21 -17.56
C GLU A 333 19.80 24.52 -16.85
N GLY A 334 19.60 24.46 -15.53
CA GLY A 334 19.16 25.59 -14.69
C GLY A 334 17.64 25.83 -14.70
N GLU A 335 16.87 25.05 -15.45
CA GLU A 335 15.42 25.16 -15.51
C GLU A 335 14.74 24.00 -14.77
N MET A 336 13.63 24.29 -14.07
CA MET A 336 12.78 23.28 -13.49
C MET A 336 11.77 22.78 -14.54
N ARG A 337 11.80 21.49 -14.83
CA ARG A 337 10.87 20.82 -15.74
C ARG A 337 10.28 19.57 -15.08
N PRO A 338 9.02 19.21 -15.36
CA PRO A 338 8.47 17.92 -14.92
C PRO A 338 9.31 16.75 -15.47
N LEU A 339 9.49 15.71 -14.65
CA LEU A 339 10.30 14.54 -15.04
C LEU A 339 9.80 13.88 -16.34
N ARG A 340 8.47 13.88 -16.59
CA ARG A 340 7.88 13.38 -17.83
C ARG A 340 8.33 14.12 -19.10
N GLU A 341 8.79 15.38 -18.99
CA GLU A 341 9.29 16.16 -20.13
C GLU A 341 10.77 15.88 -20.40
N VAL A 342 11.52 15.48 -19.37
CA VAL A 342 12.96 15.19 -19.48
C VAL A 342 13.26 13.71 -19.63
N SER A 343 12.29 12.82 -19.36
CA SER A 343 12.41 11.36 -19.54
C SER A 343 11.28 10.83 -20.42
N PRO A 344 11.55 10.42 -21.67
CA PRO A 344 10.54 9.85 -22.56
C PRO A 344 9.87 8.58 -21.99
N LEU A 345 10.58 7.80 -21.16
CA LEU A 345 10.03 6.61 -20.52
C LEU A 345 8.94 6.98 -19.50
N VAL A 346 9.13 8.06 -18.75
CA VAL A 346 8.15 8.52 -17.76
C VAL A 346 6.86 8.97 -18.44
N SER A 347 6.94 9.57 -19.61
CA SER A 347 5.76 10.07 -20.34
C SER A 347 4.74 8.98 -20.72
N ILE A 348 5.14 7.71 -20.74
CA ILE A 348 4.27 6.58 -21.10
C ILE A 348 3.78 5.79 -19.88
N LEU A 349 4.30 6.06 -18.67
CA LEU A 349 4.01 5.26 -17.47
C LEU A 349 2.52 5.31 -17.07
N GLU A 350 1.89 6.47 -17.21
CA GLU A 350 0.46 6.62 -16.88
C GLU A 350 -0.41 5.65 -17.70
N ARG A 351 -0.16 5.57 -19.02
CA ARG A 351 -0.89 4.65 -19.91
C ARG A 351 -0.59 3.20 -19.55
N ALA A 352 0.68 2.89 -19.27
CA ALA A 352 1.09 1.55 -18.86
C ALA A 352 0.44 1.14 -17.54
N HIS A 353 0.37 2.06 -16.56
CA HIS A 353 -0.26 1.80 -15.26
C HIS A 353 -1.77 1.49 -15.41
N ARG A 354 -2.50 2.28 -16.19
CA ARG A 354 -3.92 1.99 -16.47
C ARG A 354 -4.12 0.63 -17.15
N ALA A 355 -3.20 0.20 -17.99
CA ALA A 355 -3.27 -1.10 -18.64
C ALA A 355 -3.06 -2.28 -17.68
N THR A 356 -2.46 -2.07 -16.49
CA THR A 356 -2.32 -3.12 -15.46
C THR A 356 -3.54 -3.30 -14.58
N TRP A 357 -4.47 -2.33 -14.56
CA TRP A 357 -5.68 -2.39 -13.74
C TRP A 357 -6.56 -3.59 -14.10
N ARG A 358 -7.12 -4.23 -13.08
CA ARG A 358 -7.99 -5.43 -13.27
C ARG A 358 -9.22 -5.35 -12.37
N PHE A 359 -10.35 -5.73 -12.95
CA PHE A 359 -11.59 -6.04 -12.27
C PHE A 359 -11.68 -7.53 -12.02
N GLY A 360 -12.06 -7.94 -10.81
CA GLY A 360 -12.12 -9.33 -10.39
C GLY A 360 -13.51 -9.78 -9.90
N ILE A 361 -13.88 -11.03 -10.21
CA ILE A 361 -14.97 -11.73 -9.53
C ILE A 361 -14.41 -13.06 -9.07
N TYR A 362 -14.53 -13.29 -7.76
CA TYR A 362 -13.98 -14.46 -7.08
C TYR A 362 -15.08 -15.24 -6.40
N CYS A 363 -14.98 -16.57 -6.41
CA CYS A 363 -15.94 -17.46 -5.79
C CYS A 363 -15.28 -18.76 -5.34
N ARG A 364 -16.04 -19.64 -4.70
CA ARG A 364 -15.58 -20.99 -4.37
C ARG A 364 -15.27 -21.76 -5.65
N ASP A 365 -14.38 -22.75 -5.56
CA ASP A 365 -13.93 -23.52 -6.74
C ASP A 365 -15.09 -24.30 -7.39
N GLU A 366 -15.98 -24.86 -6.58
CA GLU A 366 -17.16 -25.58 -7.01
C GLU A 366 -18.17 -24.73 -7.81
N ASP A 367 -18.24 -23.43 -7.54
CA ASP A 367 -19.17 -22.49 -8.19
C ASP A 367 -18.56 -21.79 -9.42
N ARG A 368 -17.26 -21.99 -9.68
CA ARG A 368 -16.45 -21.18 -10.57
C ARG A 368 -17.03 -21.05 -11.99
N GLU A 369 -17.40 -22.16 -12.60
CA GLU A 369 -17.89 -22.14 -13.99
C GLU A 369 -19.26 -21.48 -14.10
N THR A 370 -20.16 -21.78 -13.16
CA THR A 370 -21.53 -21.25 -13.15
C THR A 370 -21.49 -19.73 -12.90
N VAL A 371 -20.69 -19.29 -11.90
CA VAL A 371 -20.47 -17.86 -11.61
C VAL A 371 -19.80 -17.15 -12.79
N ALA A 372 -18.83 -17.76 -13.46
CA ALA A 372 -18.19 -17.16 -14.62
C ALA A 372 -19.15 -16.93 -15.79
N GLN A 373 -20.09 -17.86 -16.02
CA GLN A 373 -21.10 -17.73 -17.06
C GLN A 373 -22.12 -16.63 -16.71
N ALA A 374 -22.63 -16.63 -15.47
CA ALA A 374 -23.56 -15.62 -14.98
C ALA A 374 -22.93 -14.22 -15.03
N ALA A 375 -21.73 -14.05 -14.50
CA ALA A 375 -21.01 -12.80 -14.51
C ALA A 375 -20.78 -12.22 -15.92
N ARG A 376 -20.47 -13.07 -16.90
CA ARG A 376 -20.32 -12.64 -18.29
C ARG A 376 -21.62 -12.09 -18.87
N ARG A 377 -22.77 -12.67 -18.49
CA ARG A 377 -24.09 -12.16 -18.91
C ARG A 377 -24.42 -10.83 -18.24
N CYS A 378 -24.32 -10.77 -16.90
CA CYS A 378 -24.63 -9.56 -16.13
C CYS A 378 -23.73 -8.37 -16.53
N LEU A 379 -22.44 -8.62 -16.75
CA LEU A 379 -21.49 -7.58 -17.11
C LEU A 379 -21.40 -7.29 -18.62
N ASN A 380 -22.16 -8.01 -19.45
CA ASN A 380 -22.12 -7.90 -20.91
C ASN A 380 -20.69 -7.87 -21.48
N LEU A 381 -19.83 -8.79 -20.97
CA LEU A 381 -18.42 -8.80 -21.31
C LEU A 381 -18.22 -9.11 -22.81
N LYS A 382 -17.55 -8.21 -23.52
CA LYS A 382 -17.22 -8.40 -24.93
C LYS A 382 -16.31 -9.61 -25.09
N LYS A 383 -16.64 -10.51 -26.03
CA LYS A 383 -15.79 -11.66 -26.40
C LYS A 383 -14.51 -11.16 -27.11
N ASN A 384 -13.52 -10.73 -26.36
CA ASN A 384 -12.23 -10.39 -26.94
C ASN A 384 -11.32 -11.64 -26.92
N ARG A 385 -11.20 -12.32 -28.08
CA ARG A 385 -10.51 -13.62 -28.24
C ARG A 385 -9.00 -13.59 -27.97
N LEU A 386 -8.35 -12.42 -27.99
CA LEU A 386 -6.88 -12.31 -27.92
C LEU A 386 -6.34 -12.18 -26.48
N ILE A 387 -7.06 -11.55 -25.55
CA ILE A 387 -6.59 -11.32 -24.20
C ILE A 387 -6.71 -12.55 -23.29
N TYR A 388 -7.64 -13.46 -23.58
CA TYR A 388 -7.86 -14.67 -22.79
C TYR A 388 -6.73 -15.71 -22.85
N ARG A 389 -5.87 -15.69 -23.87
CA ARG A 389 -4.76 -16.67 -23.99
C ARG A 389 -3.55 -16.30 -23.13
N TYR A 390 -3.30 -15.02 -22.87
CA TYR A 390 -2.13 -14.57 -22.08
C TYR A 390 -2.35 -14.59 -20.55
N ILE A 391 -3.59 -14.55 -20.08
CA ILE A 391 -3.91 -14.44 -18.64
C ILE A 391 -4.00 -15.81 -17.95
N ASN A 392 -4.18 -16.90 -18.70
CA ASN A 392 -4.27 -18.26 -18.15
C ASN A 392 -2.93 -19.00 -18.05
N THR A 393 -1.80 -18.35 -18.35
CA THR A 393 -0.48 -19.00 -18.42
C THR A 393 0.46 -18.62 -17.29
N PHE A 394 0.02 -17.79 -16.34
CA PHE A 394 0.81 -17.45 -15.14
C PHE A 394 -0.02 -17.59 -13.88
#